data_bc24022bb7de39e3d7ae04c71cb461b3
#
_entry.id   bc24022bb7de39e3d7ae04c71cb461b3
#
_cell.length_a   1.000
_cell.length_b   1.000
_cell.length_c   1.000
_cell.angle_alpha   90.00
_cell.angle_beta   90.00
_cell.angle_gamma   90.00
#
_symmetry.space_group_name_H-M   'P 1'
#
loop_
_entity.id
_entity.type
_entity.pdbx_description
1 polymer ?
#
loop_
_entity_poly.entity_id
_entity_poly.type
_entity_poly.pdbx_seq_one_letter_code
_entity_poly.pdbx_strand_id
1 'polypeptide(L)'
;MKFNFEFAEKISRTYSDECRPLCHELKLPQTAFDILMFLANNPEYKTARDIVEIRKIKANLVSVNVDKLVNEGYLERKPVENDRRKTELVCTKKAGTVIERGRRIQQQFTTNLFAGIDEEQKKQLTIFMEQLENNMDEIIRRKSHK
;
A
#
# COMPACT_ATOMS: atom_id res chain seq x y z
N MET A 1 3.81 -26.76 -11.82
CA MET A 1 4.52 -25.58 -11.27
C MET A 1 4.41 -25.60 -9.75
N LYS A 2 5.53 -25.50 -9.07
CA LYS A 2 5.53 -25.36 -7.61
C LYS A 2 5.19 -23.92 -7.23
N PHE A 3 4.27 -23.75 -6.32
CA PHE A 3 3.99 -22.45 -5.77
C PHE A 3 5.13 -22.02 -4.84
N ASN A 4 5.66 -20.81 -5.05
CA ASN A 4 6.83 -20.34 -4.33
C ASN A 4 6.52 -19.08 -3.52
N PHE A 5 6.29 -19.26 -2.19
CA PHE A 5 6.05 -18.15 -1.27
C PHE A 5 7.29 -17.26 -1.09
N GLU A 6 8.49 -17.81 -1.30
CA GLU A 6 9.74 -17.05 -1.20
C GLU A 6 9.81 -15.94 -2.25
N PHE A 7 9.23 -16.17 -3.42
CA PHE A 7 9.17 -15.17 -4.49
C PHE A 7 8.38 -13.92 -4.05
N ALA A 8 7.20 -14.13 -3.48
CA ALA A 8 6.36 -13.02 -2.99
C ALA A 8 7.04 -12.25 -1.86
N GLU A 9 7.66 -12.97 -0.92
CA GLU A 9 8.39 -12.36 0.19
C GLU A 9 9.60 -11.57 -0.32
N LYS A 10 10.30 -12.08 -1.31
CA LYS A 10 11.47 -11.41 -1.90
C LYS A 10 11.08 -10.08 -2.57
N ILE A 11 9.95 -10.04 -3.27
CA ILE A 11 9.45 -8.78 -3.85
C ILE A 11 9.22 -7.74 -2.74
N SER A 12 8.51 -8.15 -1.69
CA SER A 12 8.19 -7.25 -0.57
C SER A 12 9.45 -6.75 0.13
N ARG A 13 10.40 -7.64 0.40
CA ARG A 13 11.67 -7.29 1.07
C ARG A 13 12.51 -6.36 0.20
N THR A 14 12.61 -6.64 -1.10
CA THR A 14 13.40 -5.82 -2.02
C THR A 14 12.82 -4.41 -2.11
N TYR A 15 11.50 -4.28 -2.18
CA TYR A 15 10.83 -2.99 -2.15
C TYR A 15 11.11 -2.24 -0.84
N SER A 16 10.99 -2.92 0.30
CA SER A 16 11.28 -2.32 1.60
C SER A 16 12.73 -1.84 1.70
N ASP A 17 13.67 -2.60 1.15
CA ASP A 17 15.08 -2.20 1.12
C ASP A 17 15.28 -0.91 0.30
N GLU A 18 14.56 -0.75 -0.81
CA GLU A 18 14.60 0.49 -1.60
C GLU A 18 14.01 1.69 -0.86
N CYS A 19 13.01 1.46 -0.02
CA CYS A 19 12.38 2.53 0.77
C CYS A 19 13.18 2.92 2.01
N ARG A 20 14.05 2.04 2.49
CA ARG A 20 14.75 2.21 3.78
C ARG A 20 15.50 3.53 3.91
N PRO A 21 16.30 4.00 2.93
CA PRO A 21 17.01 5.28 3.07
C PRO A 21 16.07 6.45 3.31
N LEU A 22 14.96 6.52 2.59
CA LEU A 22 13.97 7.59 2.76
C LEU A 22 13.28 7.49 4.12
N CYS A 23 12.86 6.30 4.50
CA CYS A 23 12.21 6.09 5.81
C CYS A 23 13.17 6.44 6.96
N HIS A 24 14.43 6.10 6.83
CA HIS A 24 15.44 6.43 7.82
C HIS A 24 15.66 7.95 7.92
N GLU A 25 15.78 8.62 6.79
CA GLU A 25 15.93 10.10 6.74
C GLU A 25 14.75 10.79 7.41
N LEU A 26 13.54 10.33 7.15
CA LEU A 26 12.31 10.93 7.67
C LEU A 26 11.94 10.44 9.07
N LYS A 27 12.66 9.45 9.59
CA LYS A 27 12.36 8.79 10.87
C LYS A 27 10.93 8.23 10.90
N LEU A 28 10.50 7.68 9.77
CA LEU A 28 9.21 7.02 9.63
C LEU A 28 9.38 5.51 9.58
N PRO A 29 8.61 4.73 10.35
CA PRO A 29 8.54 3.29 10.15
C PRO A 29 8.04 2.97 8.74
N GLN A 30 8.47 1.84 8.20
CA GLN A 30 8.02 1.40 6.87
C GLN A 30 6.49 1.36 6.78
N THR A 31 5.81 0.86 7.82
CA THR A 31 4.35 0.79 7.85
C THR A 31 3.71 2.16 7.74
N ALA A 32 4.25 3.18 8.42
CA ALA A 32 3.74 4.55 8.30
C ALA A 32 3.91 5.07 6.87
N PHE A 33 5.08 4.86 6.29
CA PHE A 33 5.34 5.24 4.90
C PHE A 33 4.38 4.53 3.94
N ASP A 34 4.18 3.22 4.12
CA ASP A 34 3.26 2.42 3.28
C ASP A 34 1.82 2.95 3.37
N ILE A 35 1.38 3.32 4.55
CA ILE A 35 0.04 3.90 4.77
C ILE A 35 -0.08 5.23 4.03
N LEU A 36 0.91 6.09 4.17
CA LEU A 36 0.90 7.39 3.49
C LEU A 36 0.83 7.23 1.98
N MET A 37 1.65 6.35 1.43
CA MET A 37 1.68 6.09 -0.01
C MET A 37 0.39 5.44 -0.51
N PHE A 38 -0.19 4.55 0.29
CA PHE A 38 -1.47 3.93 -0.03
C PHE A 38 -2.58 4.97 -0.15
N LEU A 39 -2.69 5.87 0.81
CA LEU A 39 -3.69 6.94 0.78
C LEU A 39 -3.45 7.90 -0.40
N ALA A 40 -2.20 8.23 -0.67
CA ALA A 40 -1.86 9.13 -1.77
C ALA A 40 -2.15 8.52 -3.14
N ASN A 41 -1.91 7.22 -3.29
CA ASN A 41 -2.06 6.53 -4.58
C ASN A 41 -3.48 6.00 -4.82
N ASN A 42 -4.32 5.96 -3.80
CA ASN A 42 -5.68 5.41 -3.89
C ASN A 42 -6.68 6.40 -3.29
N PRO A 43 -6.99 7.51 -4.00
CA PRO A 43 -7.84 8.56 -3.44
C PRO A 43 -9.28 8.11 -3.11
N GLU A 44 -9.71 6.96 -3.62
CA GLU A 44 -11.00 6.37 -3.28
C GLU A 44 -11.05 5.78 -1.86
N TYR A 45 -9.88 5.46 -1.29
CA TYR A 45 -9.76 4.93 0.07
C TYR A 45 -9.29 6.03 1.01
N LYS A 46 -10.11 6.38 1.99
CA LYS A 46 -9.88 7.56 2.83
C LYS A 46 -9.89 7.31 4.33
N THR A 47 -10.18 6.08 4.76
CA THR A 47 -10.37 5.79 6.18
C THR A 47 -9.37 4.78 6.70
N ALA A 48 -9.17 4.76 8.03
CA ALA A 48 -8.35 3.75 8.68
C ALA A 48 -8.88 2.34 8.41
N ARG A 49 -10.20 2.19 8.34
CA ARG A 49 -10.83 0.91 8.01
C ARG A 49 -10.45 0.43 6.61
N ASP A 50 -10.40 1.34 5.64
CA ASP A 50 -9.95 1.01 4.28
C ASP A 50 -8.53 0.45 4.29
N ILE A 51 -7.65 1.05 5.08
CA ILE A 51 -6.26 0.59 5.19
C ILE A 51 -6.22 -0.84 5.75
N VAL A 52 -6.98 -1.11 6.80
CA VAL A 52 -7.07 -2.45 7.41
C VAL A 52 -7.59 -3.47 6.38
N GLU A 53 -8.69 -3.13 5.70
CA GLU A 53 -9.37 -4.07 4.81
C GLU A 53 -8.61 -4.31 3.50
N ILE A 54 -8.04 -3.27 2.90
CA ILE A 54 -7.39 -3.37 1.59
C ILE A 54 -5.92 -3.76 1.72
N ARG A 55 -5.18 -3.12 2.62
CA ARG A 55 -3.76 -3.40 2.80
C ARG A 55 -3.48 -4.58 3.73
N LYS A 56 -4.51 -5.07 4.42
CA LYS A 56 -4.39 -6.19 5.36
C LYS A 56 -3.35 -5.92 6.47
N ILE A 57 -3.30 -4.69 6.94
CA ILE A 57 -2.48 -4.29 8.08
C ILE A 57 -3.35 -4.38 9.33
N LYS A 58 -2.81 -4.93 10.41
CA LYS A 58 -3.56 -5.07 11.66
C LYS A 58 -4.05 -3.71 12.17
N ALA A 59 -5.26 -3.68 12.70
CA ALA A 59 -5.92 -2.44 13.14
C ALA A 59 -5.09 -1.64 14.14
N ASN A 60 -4.43 -2.30 15.09
CA ASN A 60 -3.57 -1.64 16.07
C ASN A 60 -2.34 -0.98 15.42
N LEU A 61 -1.76 -1.60 14.41
CA LEU A 61 -0.63 -1.03 13.68
C LEU A 61 -1.08 0.17 12.83
N VAL A 62 -2.26 0.08 12.22
CA VAL A 62 -2.85 1.21 11.49
C VAL A 62 -3.04 2.39 12.44
N SER A 63 -3.66 2.15 13.59
CA SER A 63 -3.93 3.20 14.58
C SER A 63 -2.65 3.91 15.03
N VAL A 64 -1.63 3.16 15.44
CA VAL A 64 -0.35 3.71 15.91
C VAL A 64 0.35 4.52 14.81
N ASN A 65 0.38 4.00 13.59
CA ASN A 65 1.08 4.66 12.49
C ASN A 65 0.31 5.87 11.96
N VAL A 66 -1.03 5.82 11.95
CA VAL A 66 -1.85 6.99 11.60
C VAL A 66 -1.64 8.10 12.64
N ASP A 67 -1.65 7.76 13.93
CA ASP A 67 -1.37 8.74 14.99
C ASP A 67 -0.01 9.41 14.77
N LYS A 68 1.02 8.63 14.46
CA LYS A 68 2.34 9.16 14.18
C LYS A 68 2.33 10.12 12.97
N LEU A 69 1.68 9.72 11.88
CA LEU A 69 1.59 10.56 10.68
C LEU A 69 0.83 11.86 10.94
N VAL A 70 -0.23 11.80 11.74
CA VAL A 70 -0.99 13.00 12.13
C VAL A 70 -0.14 13.90 13.02
N ASN A 71 0.50 13.33 14.04
CA ASN A 71 1.34 14.10 14.98
C ASN A 71 2.52 14.77 14.29
N GLU A 72 3.07 14.14 13.26
CA GLU A 72 4.18 14.71 12.49
C GLU A 72 3.73 15.62 11.35
N GLY A 73 2.42 15.78 11.16
CA GLY A 73 1.86 16.72 10.21
C GLY A 73 1.75 16.22 8.78
N TYR A 74 1.87 14.91 8.53
CA TYR A 74 1.72 14.33 7.20
C TYR A 74 0.28 14.00 6.84
N LEU A 75 -0.55 13.75 7.84
CA LEU A 75 -1.99 13.49 7.67
C LEU A 75 -2.80 14.41 8.56
N GLU A 76 -4.02 14.70 8.13
CA GLU A 76 -5.04 15.36 8.93
C GLU A 76 -6.26 14.46 9.02
N ARG A 77 -6.91 14.46 10.17
CA ARG A 77 -8.20 13.81 10.36
C ARG A 77 -9.29 14.82 10.09
N LYS A 78 -10.21 14.48 9.18
CA LYS A 78 -11.37 15.33 8.89
C LYS A 78 -12.65 14.54 9.12
N PRO A 79 -13.61 15.11 9.87
CA PRO A 79 -14.91 14.47 10.03
C PRO A 79 -15.63 14.42 8.68
N VAL A 80 -16.37 13.34 8.44
CA VAL A 80 -17.21 13.22 7.26
C VAL A 80 -18.49 14.01 7.48
N GLU A 81 -18.86 14.87 6.51
CA GLU A 81 -20.13 15.57 6.52
C GLU A 81 -21.25 14.53 6.60
N ASN A 82 -22.21 14.74 7.51
CA ASN A 82 -23.37 13.88 7.76
C ASN A 82 -23.10 12.52 8.42
N ASP A 83 -21.86 12.20 8.79
CA ASP A 83 -21.58 10.99 9.55
C ASP A 83 -20.48 11.24 10.61
N ARG A 84 -20.91 11.49 11.85
CA ARG A 84 -20.01 11.76 12.98
C ARG A 84 -19.15 10.54 13.37
N ARG A 85 -19.47 9.35 12.85
CA ARG A 85 -18.75 8.11 13.16
C ARG A 85 -17.55 7.88 12.24
N LYS A 86 -17.52 8.59 11.11
CA LYS A 86 -16.45 8.42 10.11
C LYS A 86 -15.49 9.59 10.16
N THR A 87 -14.21 9.26 10.09
CA THR A 87 -13.13 10.23 9.98
C THR A 87 -12.33 9.89 8.73
N GLU A 88 -12.18 10.87 7.86
CA GLU A 88 -11.33 10.73 6.69
C GLU A 88 -9.91 11.15 7.02
N LEU A 89 -8.95 10.48 6.40
CA LEU A 89 -7.54 10.80 6.50
C LEU A 89 -7.13 11.52 5.21
N VAL A 90 -6.58 12.72 5.37
CA VAL A 90 -6.21 13.57 4.23
C VAL A 90 -4.72 13.85 4.29
N CYS A 91 -4.02 13.63 3.18
CA CYS A 91 -2.61 13.99 3.05
C CYS A 91 -2.46 15.51 3.08
N THR A 92 -1.51 16.01 3.87
CA THR A 92 -1.25 17.43 4.01
C THR A 92 -0.30 17.93 2.93
N LYS A 93 -0.15 19.25 2.82
CA LYS A 93 0.83 19.87 1.94
C LYS A 93 2.25 19.41 2.30
N LYS A 94 2.55 19.27 3.58
CA LYS A 94 3.85 18.78 4.05
C LYS A 94 4.15 17.39 3.51
N ALA A 95 3.15 16.53 3.39
CA ALA A 95 3.30 15.18 2.87
C ALA A 95 3.66 15.17 1.37
N GLY A 96 3.37 16.23 0.63
CA GLY A 96 3.57 16.29 -0.81
C GLY A 96 4.97 15.93 -1.28
N THR A 97 6.00 16.43 -0.61
CA THR A 97 7.40 16.12 -0.96
C THR A 97 7.75 14.66 -0.68
N VAL A 98 7.25 14.11 0.44
CA VAL A 98 7.46 12.70 0.79
C VAL A 98 6.77 11.80 -0.23
N ILE A 99 5.53 12.12 -0.58
CA ILE A 99 4.74 11.36 -1.55
C ILE A 99 5.44 11.37 -2.92
N GLU A 100 5.92 12.52 -3.36
CA GLU A 100 6.64 12.63 -4.62
C GLU A 100 7.90 11.76 -4.63
N ARG A 101 8.70 11.84 -3.57
CA ARG A 101 9.91 11.02 -3.43
C ARG A 101 9.56 9.54 -3.37
N GLY A 102 8.51 9.19 -2.65
CA GLY A 102 8.01 7.81 -2.57
C GLY A 102 7.58 7.28 -3.93
N ARG A 103 6.87 8.07 -4.72
CA ARG A 103 6.46 7.69 -6.07
C ARG A 103 7.65 7.45 -7.00
N ARG A 104 8.71 8.24 -6.86
CA ARG A 104 9.95 8.01 -7.62
C ARG A 104 10.58 6.66 -7.27
N ILE A 105 10.62 6.33 -5.98
CA ILE A 105 11.13 5.03 -5.52
C ILE A 105 10.28 3.91 -6.10
N GLN A 106 8.97 4.02 -6.04
CA GLN A 106 8.03 3.02 -6.57
C GLN A 106 8.20 2.84 -8.07
N GLN A 107 8.31 3.93 -8.79
CA GLN A 107 8.52 3.90 -10.25
C GLN A 107 9.86 3.26 -10.61
N GLN A 108 10.92 3.65 -9.93
CA GLN A 108 12.26 3.10 -10.12
C GLN A 108 12.28 1.60 -9.82
N PHE A 109 11.65 1.21 -8.72
CA PHE A 109 11.54 -0.20 -8.34
C PHE A 109 10.81 -1.00 -9.41
N THR A 110 9.67 -0.50 -9.89
CA THR A 110 8.89 -1.16 -10.94
C THR A 110 9.68 -1.28 -12.23
N THR A 111 10.37 -0.22 -12.64
CA THR A 111 11.20 -0.22 -13.84
C THR A 111 12.29 -1.28 -13.74
N ASN A 112 12.97 -1.35 -12.61
CA ASN A 112 14.04 -2.33 -12.39
C ASN A 112 13.49 -3.76 -12.29
N LEU A 113 12.34 -3.92 -11.65
CA LEU A 113 11.69 -5.22 -11.49
C LEU A 113 11.32 -5.84 -12.83
N PHE A 114 10.88 -5.02 -13.78
CA PHE A 114 10.45 -5.46 -15.11
C PHE A 114 11.53 -5.32 -16.18
N ALA A 115 12.78 -5.10 -15.78
CA ALA A 115 13.87 -5.00 -16.73
C ALA A 115 13.96 -6.26 -17.62
N GLY A 116 14.04 -6.08 -18.93
CA GLY A 116 14.12 -7.18 -19.89
C GLY A 116 12.77 -7.81 -20.23
N ILE A 117 11.68 -7.32 -19.68
CA ILE A 117 10.32 -7.81 -19.94
C ILE A 117 9.62 -6.79 -20.85
N ASP A 118 9.14 -7.22 -22.02
CA ASP A 118 8.48 -6.31 -22.95
C ASP A 118 7.01 -6.04 -22.61
N GLU A 119 6.41 -5.11 -23.33
CA GLU A 119 5.03 -4.66 -23.04
C GLU A 119 4.01 -5.79 -23.24
N GLU A 120 4.21 -6.66 -24.21
CA GLU A 120 3.32 -7.79 -24.44
C GLU A 120 3.38 -8.79 -23.27
N GLN A 121 4.59 -9.08 -22.80
CA GLN A 121 4.78 -9.95 -21.64
C GLN A 121 4.16 -9.36 -20.36
N LYS A 122 4.24 -8.05 -20.18
CA LYS A 122 3.61 -7.35 -19.05
C LYS A 122 2.09 -7.48 -19.11
N LYS A 123 1.51 -7.34 -20.31
CA LYS A 123 0.06 -7.53 -20.49
C LYS A 123 -0.37 -8.94 -20.15
N GLN A 124 0.38 -9.94 -20.61
CA GLN A 124 0.11 -11.34 -20.30
C GLN A 124 0.19 -11.59 -18.79
N LEU A 125 1.20 -11.03 -18.12
CA LEU A 125 1.33 -11.15 -16.67
C LEU A 125 0.12 -10.55 -15.95
N THR A 126 -0.36 -9.39 -16.38
CA THR A 126 -1.55 -8.75 -15.82
C THR A 126 -2.76 -9.66 -15.94
N ILE A 127 -2.96 -10.26 -17.12
CA ILE A 127 -4.07 -11.19 -17.36
C ILE A 127 -4.00 -12.41 -16.44
N PHE A 128 -2.80 -12.98 -16.30
CA PHE A 128 -2.59 -14.14 -15.43
C PHE A 128 -2.82 -13.80 -13.95
N MET A 129 -2.35 -12.63 -13.52
CA MET A 129 -2.56 -12.17 -12.14
C MET A 129 -4.04 -11.98 -11.84
N GLU A 130 -4.80 -11.38 -12.76
CA GLU A 130 -6.25 -11.23 -12.62
C GLU A 130 -6.95 -12.57 -12.51
N GLN A 131 -6.54 -13.56 -13.32
CA GLN A 131 -7.10 -14.90 -13.23
C GLN A 131 -6.79 -15.56 -11.89
N LEU A 132 -5.57 -15.39 -11.39
CA LEU A 132 -5.18 -15.91 -10.08
C LEU A 132 -6.00 -15.27 -8.96
N GLU A 133 -6.20 -13.95 -9.02
CA GLU A 133 -7.01 -13.23 -8.04
C GLU A 133 -8.45 -13.73 -8.04
N ASN A 134 -9.05 -13.88 -9.22
CA ASN A 134 -10.41 -14.41 -9.36
C ASN A 134 -10.52 -15.81 -8.77
N ASN A 135 -9.53 -16.65 -9.00
CA ASN A 135 -9.52 -18.01 -8.46
C ASN A 135 -9.38 -17.99 -6.93
N MET A 136 -8.55 -17.09 -6.38
CA MET A 136 -8.42 -16.94 -4.94
C MET A 136 -9.71 -16.44 -4.30
N ASP A 137 -10.39 -15.50 -4.92
CA ASP A 137 -11.69 -15.01 -4.45
C ASP A 137 -12.73 -16.14 -4.42
N GLU A 138 -12.70 -16.99 -5.42
CA GLU A 138 -13.58 -18.17 -5.47
C GLU A 138 -13.27 -19.16 -4.34
N ILE A 139 -11.99 -19.39 -4.05
CA ILE A 139 -11.56 -20.25 -2.94
C ILE A 139 -12.05 -19.68 -1.60
N ILE A 140 -11.88 -18.38 -1.40
CA ILE A 140 -12.34 -17.68 -0.19
C ILE A 140 -13.84 -17.80 -0.03
N ARG A 141 -14.59 -17.57 -1.11
CA ARG A 141 -16.05 -17.66 -1.11
C ARG A 141 -16.54 -19.06 -0.74
N ARG A 142 -15.92 -20.10 -1.27
CA ARG A 142 -16.26 -21.48 -0.95
C ARG A 142 -16.09 -21.80 0.54
N LYS A 143 -15.05 -21.25 1.15
CA LYS A 143 -14.78 -21.46 2.58
C LYS A 143 -15.77 -20.74 3.48
N SER A 144 -16.25 -19.56 3.09
CA SER A 144 -17.20 -18.80 3.91
C SER A 144 -18.61 -19.37 3.91
N HIS A 145 -18.92 -20.35 3.03
CA HIS A 145 -20.23 -21.03 2.95
C HIS A 145 -20.24 -22.42 3.62
N LYS A 146 -19.17 -22.79 4.31
CA LYS A 146 -19.13 -24.06 5.08
C LYS A 146 -19.51 -23.85 6.53
#